data_9d1cf9fb837c13c667f44aef4a941349
#
_entry.id   9d1cf9fb837c13c667f44aef4a941349
#
_cell.length_a   1.000
_cell.length_b   1.000
_cell.length_c   1.000
_cell.angle_alpha   90.00
_cell.angle_beta   90.00
_cell.angle_gamma   90.00
#
_symmetry.space_group_name_H-M   'P 1'
#
loop_
_entity.id
_entity.type
_entity.pdbx_description
1 polymer ?
#
loop_
_entity_poly.entity_id
_entity_poly.type
_entity_poly.pdbx_seq_one_letter_code
_entity_poly.pdbx_strand_id
1 'polypeptide(L)'
;RFSGGSPNVWVSNNYSNNGVTLDTAFQPGPITGVDGFNIPQNVQDSLTAGDGDVNVLDPDFEIPSLWRANVGADLYFEDLYGTGEWEFGIDYVYGTNDNAPFWNDISCGTEGVAQAPDGRPIYNCGLDAAFVNSILATGGAQALIDFYDDGETAANGSALDTDGDGLVDIGEAEVAPEALFLTNIDKGKQEILTLKFRKPVDDWGMTFGGSYTWQDATDAHSGTSSTASSNYSDYASFDRQNARTAVSNYQREHELKLFVDWEREFFDGFATRATLFGNHRSGQPFSYTYDYSGGRERSLFGIREGRADDEGELFYVPTGANDPLFNATASFGGDAVVLDDFFTFLGTSGLNDFAGDIALRNEFESSDYTTFDLRLQQEFPAFFPDTAKGTFFLDIENLGNLLNSDWGQLEQVRYEYFQPVANVDIVDGQYVYTGFPERSEERVTNSASLWQVQLGVKYAF
;
A
#
# COMPACT_ATOMS: atom_id res chain seq x y z
N ARG A 1 -6.06 8.95 -12.67
CA ARG A 1 -6.58 8.57 -14.01
C ARG A 1 -7.46 7.37 -13.79
N PHE A 2 -8.74 7.58 -13.64
CA PHE A 2 -9.67 6.49 -13.85
C PHE A 2 -9.59 6.15 -15.34
N SER A 3 -9.12 4.99 -15.68
CA SER A 3 -9.43 4.41 -16.98
C SER A 3 -10.91 4.09 -16.87
N GLY A 4 -11.76 5.06 -17.23
CA GLY A 4 -13.20 4.85 -17.35
C GLY A 4 -13.39 3.71 -18.32
N GLY A 5 -13.54 2.51 -17.79
CA GLY A 5 -13.92 1.36 -18.58
C GLY A 5 -15.23 1.70 -19.23
N SER A 6 -15.25 1.72 -20.55
CA SER A 6 -16.49 1.48 -21.28
C SER A 6 -17.14 0.26 -20.61
N PRO A 7 -18.47 0.16 -20.55
CA PRO A 7 -19.16 -1.03 -20.02
C PRO A 7 -18.90 -2.30 -20.84
N ASN A 8 -17.85 -2.32 -21.61
CA ASN A 8 -17.41 -3.43 -22.41
C ASN A 8 -16.41 -4.26 -21.60
N VAL A 9 -16.66 -5.53 -21.56
CA VAL A 9 -15.77 -6.56 -21.02
C VAL A 9 -14.37 -6.40 -21.64
N TRP A 10 -13.34 -6.24 -20.79
CA TRP A 10 -11.96 -6.28 -21.21
C TRP A 10 -11.44 -7.70 -21.00
N VAL A 11 -11.21 -8.42 -22.09
CA VAL A 11 -10.47 -9.68 -22.07
C VAL A 11 -9.02 -9.36 -22.37
N SER A 12 -8.12 -9.60 -21.42
CA SER A 12 -6.68 -9.46 -21.62
C SER A 12 -6.09 -10.81 -22.00
N ASN A 13 -5.76 -10.98 -23.29
CA ASN A 13 -5.03 -12.14 -23.77
C ASN A 13 -3.62 -11.73 -24.19
N ASN A 14 -2.61 -12.45 -23.71
CA ASN A 14 -1.23 -12.25 -24.12
C ASN A 14 -0.98 -12.96 -25.44
N TYR A 15 -0.64 -12.19 -26.46
CA TYR A 15 -0.27 -12.70 -27.78
C TYR A 15 1.19 -12.42 -28.09
N SER A 16 1.95 -13.42 -28.50
CA SER A 16 3.26 -13.22 -29.12
C SER A 16 3.14 -13.30 -30.63
N ASN A 17 3.71 -12.33 -31.30
CA ASN A 17 3.71 -12.26 -32.78
C ASN A 17 5.14 -12.38 -33.28
N ASN A 18 5.45 -13.49 -33.97
CA ASN A 18 6.75 -13.75 -34.60
C ASN A 18 6.80 -13.31 -36.04
N GLY A 19 5.80 -12.59 -36.56
CA GLY A 19 5.66 -12.14 -37.94
C GLY A 19 5.06 -13.16 -38.89
N VAL A 20 4.85 -14.40 -38.47
CA VAL A 20 4.29 -15.50 -39.28
C VAL A 20 3.06 -16.12 -38.60
N THR A 21 3.11 -16.24 -37.30
CA THR A 21 2.03 -16.80 -36.47
C THR A 21 1.70 -15.85 -35.35
N LEU A 22 0.41 -15.77 -34.99
CA LEU A 22 -0.04 -15.22 -33.73
C LEU A 22 -0.04 -16.37 -32.73
N ASP A 23 0.83 -16.30 -31.73
CA ASP A 23 0.90 -17.29 -30.68
C ASP A 23 0.10 -16.77 -29.49
N THR A 24 -0.93 -17.48 -29.11
CA THR A 24 -1.55 -17.34 -27.81
C THR A 24 -0.88 -18.32 -26.88
N ALA A 25 -0.78 -18.04 -25.59
CA ALA A 25 -0.20 -18.96 -24.62
C ALA A 25 -0.85 -20.37 -24.67
N PHE A 26 -2.07 -20.47 -25.23
CA PHE A 26 -2.87 -21.67 -25.27
C PHE A 26 -3.12 -22.27 -26.68
N GLN A 27 -3.05 -21.48 -27.74
CA GLN A 27 -3.32 -21.96 -29.11
C GLN A 27 -2.50 -21.21 -30.17
N PRO A 28 -1.31 -21.69 -30.53
CA PRO A 28 -0.55 -21.14 -31.64
C PRO A 28 -1.27 -21.37 -32.98
N GLY A 29 -1.44 -20.31 -33.76
CA GLY A 29 -2.12 -20.39 -35.06
C GLY A 29 -1.59 -19.37 -36.06
N PRO A 30 -1.83 -19.57 -37.35
CA PRO A 30 -1.43 -18.60 -38.38
C PRO A 30 -2.17 -17.29 -38.20
N ILE A 31 -1.48 -16.16 -38.47
CA ILE A 31 -2.08 -14.84 -38.50
C ILE A 31 -3.01 -14.75 -39.72
N THR A 32 -4.31 -14.75 -39.47
CA THR A 32 -5.32 -14.57 -40.49
C THR A 32 -6.16 -13.32 -40.20
N GLY A 33 -6.44 -12.51 -41.23
CA GLY A 33 -7.29 -11.33 -41.13
C GLY A 33 -6.65 -10.12 -40.44
N VAL A 34 -5.34 -9.95 -40.55
CA VAL A 34 -4.61 -8.82 -39.94
C VAL A 34 -4.64 -7.61 -40.88
N ASP A 35 -5.79 -7.00 -41.02
CA ASP A 35 -5.97 -5.72 -41.73
C ASP A 35 -6.19 -4.53 -40.78
N GLY A 36 -6.03 -4.74 -39.45
CA GLY A 36 -6.26 -3.75 -38.42
C GLY A 36 -7.74 -3.56 -38.03
N PHE A 37 -8.66 -4.21 -38.76
CA PHE A 37 -10.10 -4.13 -38.52
C PHE A 37 -10.76 -5.49 -38.20
N ASN A 38 -10.11 -6.58 -38.60
CA ASN A 38 -10.62 -7.92 -38.32
C ASN A 38 -9.85 -8.56 -37.15
N ILE A 39 -10.56 -9.05 -36.17
CA ILE A 39 -10.00 -9.84 -35.10
C ILE A 39 -9.68 -11.24 -35.66
N PRO A 40 -8.45 -11.76 -35.51
CA PRO A 40 -8.12 -13.13 -35.91
C PRO A 40 -9.07 -14.16 -35.29
N GLN A 41 -9.38 -15.24 -36.03
CA GLN A 41 -10.38 -16.23 -35.61
C GLN A 41 -10.02 -16.88 -34.27
N ASN A 42 -8.76 -17.22 -34.05
CA ASN A 42 -8.29 -17.76 -32.78
C ASN A 42 -8.47 -16.80 -31.60
N VAL A 43 -8.40 -15.48 -31.84
CA VAL A 43 -8.75 -14.47 -30.83
C VAL A 43 -10.27 -14.42 -30.62
N GLN A 44 -11.05 -14.51 -31.71
CA GLN A 44 -12.52 -14.58 -31.59
C GLN A 44 -12.96 -15.83 -30.85
N ASP A 45 -12.33 -16.96 -31.13
CA ASP A 45 -12.63 -18.23 -30.46
C ASP A 45 -12.31 -18.19 -28.96
N SER A 46 -11.28 -17.46 -28.57
CA SER A 46 -10.94 -17.22 -27.15
C SER A 46 -11.82 -16.18 -26.46
N LEU A 47 -12.58 -15.40 -27.24
CA LEU A 47 -13.54 -14.42 -26.72
C LEU A 47 -14.95 -15.01 -26.59
N THR A 48 -15.14 -16.24 -27.05
CA THR A 48 -16.44 -16.89 -27.01
C THR A 48 -16.69 -17.46 -25.64
N ALA A 49 -17.43 -16.96 -24.85
CA ALA A 49 -18.22 -17.60 -23.81
C ALA A 49 -18.37 -16.85 -22.50
N GLY A 50 -17.79 -15.70 -22.31
CA GLY A 50 -18.00 -14.95 -21.08
C GLY A 50 -17.18 -15.46 -19.87
N ASP A 51 -16.11 -16.20 -20.13
CA ASP A 51 -15.27 -16.82 -19.10
C ASP A 51 -14.10 -15.91 -18.68
N GLY A 52 -14.11 -14.65 -19.04
CA GLY A 52 -13.05 -13.70 -18.68
C GLY A 52 -13.45 -12.78 -17.52
N ASP A 53 -12.44 -12.40 -16.74
CA ASP A 53 -12.60 -11.43 -15.65
C ASP A 53 -13.21 -10.12 -16.16
N VAL A 54 -14.08 -9.54 -15.35
CA VAL A 54 -14.89 -8.38 -15.72
C VAL A 54 -14.67 -7.23 -14.74
N ASN A 55 -14.38 -6.05 -15.29
CA ASN A 55 -14.40 -4.82 -14.48
C ASN A 55 -15.70 -4.06 -14.75
N VAL A 56 -16.51 -3.89 -13.74
CA VAL A 56 -17.83 -3.27 -13.81
C VAL A 56 -17.84 -1.93 -13.07
N LEU A 57 -18.42 -0.92 -13.67
CA LEU A 57 -18.66 0.36 -13.03
C LEU A 57 -20.09 0.40 -12.50
N ASP A 58 -20.25 0.83 -11.26
CA ASP A 58 -21.55 1.12 -10.67
C ASP A 58 -22.30 2.13 -11.57
N PRO A 59 -23.54 1.82 -12.01
CA PRO A 59 -24.35 2.77 -12.78
C PRO A 59 -24.56 4.11 -12.05
N ASP A 60 -24.57 4.10 -10.73
CA ASP A 60 -24.73 5.27 -9.88
C ASP A 60 -23.38 5.86 -9.40
N PHE A 61 -22.24 5.43 -9.98
CA PHE A 61 -20.92 5.91 -9.61
C PHE A 61 -20.78 7.41 -9.84
N GLU A 62 -20.44 8.11 -8.77
CA GLU A 62 -20.14 9.54 -8.79
C GLU A 62 -18.61 9.78 -8.76
N ILE A 63 -18.18 10.88 -9.36
CA ILE A 63 -16.76 11.24 -9.34
C ILE A 63 -16.35 11.58 -7.90
N PRO A 64 -15.28 10.95 -7.37
CA PRO A 64 -14.79 11.24 -6.03
C PRO A 64 -14.54 12.71 -5.80
N SER A 65 -14.96 13.21 -4.67
CA SER A 65 -14.78 14.59 -4.25
C SER A 65 -14.29 14.67 -2.80
N LEU A 66 -13.80 15.84 -2.43
CA LEU A 66 -13.27 16.12 -1.10
C LEU A 66 -13.87 17.43 -0.58
N TRP A 67 -14.52 17.35 0.56
CA TRP A 67 -14.85 18.50 1.36
C TRP A 67 -13.64 18.93 2.17
N ARG A 68 -13.26 20.22 2.05
CA ARG A 68 -12.10 20.75 2.75
C ARG A 68 -12.40 22.10 3.39
N ALA A 69 -12.04 22.22 4.66
CA ALA A 69 -12.05 23.50 5.39
C ALA A 69 -10.63 23.74 5.94
N ASN A 70 -10.19 25.00 5.89
CA ASN A 70 -8.96 25.38 6.57
C ASN A 70 -9.15 26.67 7.36
N VAL A 71 -8.40 26.76 8.46
CA VAL A 71 -8.30 27.93 9.31
C VAL A 71 -6.82 28.15 9.63
N GLY A 72 -6.33 29.36 9.42
CA GLY A 72 -4.94 29.71 9.74
C GLY A 72 -4.81 31.12 10.28
N ALA A 73 -3.69 31.35 10.96
CA ALA A 73 -3.30 32.67 11.45
C ALA A 73 -1.78 32.84 11.38
N ASP A 74 -1.34 34.01 10.93
CA ASP A 74 0.04 34.44 10.99
C ASP A 74 0.18 35.56 11.99
N LEU A 75 1.18 35.45 12.87
CA LEU A 75 1.50 36.38 13.93
C LEU A 75 2.89 36.96 13.66
N TYR A 76 2.97 38.30 13.64
CA TYR A 76 4.20 39.03 13.45
C TYR A 76 4.52 39.88 14.65
N PHE A 77 5.75 39.78 15.17
CA PHE A 77 6.27 40.56 16.27
C PHE A 77 7.52 41.29 15.83
N GLU A 78 7.52 42.62 15.86
CA GLU A 78 8.69 43.45 15.52
C GLU A 78 9.82 43.24 16.56
N ASP A 79 9.46 43.11 17.82
CA ASP A 79 10.40 42.79 18.90
C ASP A 79 9.72 41.93 19.98
N LEU A 80 10.04 40.64 20.01
CA LEU A 80 9.53 39.73 21.02
C LEU A 80 10.53 39.61 22.19
N TYR A 81 10.19 40.25 23.31
CA TYR A 81 11.00 40.27 24.54
C TYR A 81 12.44 40.76 24.36
N GLY A 82 12.70 41.72 23.47
CA GLY A 82 14.04 42.26 23.18
C GLY A 82 14.91 41.33 22.33
N THR A 83 14.33 40.32 21.67
CA THR A 83 15.05 39.40 20.80
C THR A 83 14.90 39.73 19.32
N GLY A 84 14.20 40.84 18.98
CA GLY A 84 13.93 41.27 17.61
C GLY A 84 12.74 40.57 16.97
N GLU A 85 12.70 40.61 15.64
CA GLU A 85 11.60 40.15 14.80
C GLU A 85 11.33 38.64 14.89
N TRP A 86 10.05 38.27 14.99
CA TRP A 86 9.58 36.88 14.94
C TRP A 86 8.28 36.80 14.11
N GLU A 87 8.21 35.74 13.32
CA GLU A 87 6.99 35.35 12.63
C GLU A 87 6.58 33.97 13.10
N PHE A 88 5.31 33.76 13.43
CA PHE A 88 4.71 32.49 13.75
C PHE A 88 3.47 32.28 12.90
N GLY A 89 3.22 31.04 12.50
CA GLY A 89 2.00 30.68 11.82
C GLY A 89 1.43 29.38 12.36
N ILE A 90 0.11 29.30 12.31
CA ILE A 90 -0.65 28.10 12.58
C ILE A 90 -1.67 27.90 11.48
N ASP A 91 -1.71 26.71 10.91
CA ASP A 91 -2.68 26.31 9.91
C ASP A 91 -3.31 24.97 10.33
N TYR A 92 -4.64 24.92 10.32
CA TYR A 92 -5.38 23.69 10.52
C TYR A 92 -6.26 23.40 9.31
N VAL A 93 -6.16 22.19 8.79
CA VAL A 93 -6.93 21.72 7.65
C VAL A 93 -7.72 20.48 8.09
N TYR A 94 -9.01 20.52 7.81
CA TYR A 94 -9.91 19.37 7.92
C TYR A 94 -10.45 18.99 6.55
N GLY A 95 -10.46 17.71 6.22
CA GLY A 95 -11.04 17.22 4.98
C GLY A 95 -11.81 15.92 5.24
N THR A 96 -12.86 15.69 4.46
CA THR A 96 -13.60 14.42 4.43
C THR A 96 -13.85 14.01 2.99
N ASN A 97 -13.66 12.73 2.72
CA ASN A 97 -13.95 12.17 1.41
C ASN A 97 -15.46 12.07 1.21
N ASP A 98 -15.88 12.36 0.00
CA ASP A 98 -17.23 12.23 -0.50
C ASP A 98 -17.17 11.42 -1.80
N ASN A 99 -17.92 10.35 -1.89
CA ASN A 99 -17.89 9.42 -3.03
C ASN A 99 -16.49 8.80 -3.29
N ALA A 100 -15.72 8.44 -2.24
CA ALA A 100 -14.44 7.77 -2.44
C ALA A 100 -14.61 6.46 -3.22
N PRO A 101 -13.66 6.09 -4.12
CA PRO A 101 -13.76 4.85 -4.88
C PRO A 101 -13.54 3.64 -3.97
N PHE A 102 -14.31 2.60 -4.19
CA PHE A 102 -14.15 1.31 -3.53
C PHE A 102 -14.36 0.17 -4.53
N TRP A 103 -13.54 -0.86 -4.40
CA TRP A 103 -13.60 -2.05 -5.23
C TRP A 103 -14.05 -3.25 -4.39
N ASN A 104 -15.02 -4.02 -4.91
CA ASN A 104 -15.38 -5.33 -4.39
C ASN A 104 -15.56 -6.32 -5.54
N ASP A 105 -15.51 -7.62 -5.26
CA ASP A 105 -15.81 -8.66 -6.23
C ASP A 105 -17.26 -9.14 -6.05
N ILE A 106 -18.11 -8.80 -7.00
CA ILE A 106 -19.54 -9.18 -6.95
C ILE A 106 -19.77 -10.67 -7.18
N SER A 107 -18.77 -11.42 -7.65
CA SER A 107 -18.86 -12.89 -7.74
C SER A 107 -18.82 -13.56 -6.36
N CYS A 108 -18.34 -12.87 -5.32
CA CYS A 108 -18.30 -13.35 -3.95
C CYS A 108 -19.63 -13.24 -3.19
N GLY A 109 -20.58 -12.49 -3.72
CA GLY A 109 -21.79 -12.12 -2.98
C GLY A 109 -21.53 -11.05 -1.91
N THR A 110 -22.53 -10.72 -1.14
CA THR A 110 -22.50 -9.67 -0.10
C THR A 110 -22.27 -10.22 1.31
N GLU A 111 -22.44 -11.50 1.51
CA GLU A 111 -22.30 -12.19 2.80
C GLU A 111 -21.46 -13.46 2.63
N GLY A 112 -20.65 -13.78 3.63
CA GLY A 112 -19.90 -15.03 3.64
C GLY A 112 -20.80 -16.24 3.81
N VAL A 113 -20.35 -17.37 3.29
CA VAL A 113 -21.01 -18.67 3.42
C VAL A 113 -20.65 -19.39 4.71
N ALA A 114 -19.56 -19.01 5.34
CA ALA A 114 -19.08 -19.48 6.64
C ALA A 114 -18.34 -18.34 7.39
N GLN A 115 -17.86 -18.64 8.59
CA GLN A 115 -17.10 -17.68 9.40
C GLN A 115 -15.80 -18.31 9.91
N ALA A 116 -14.73 -17.53 9.89
CA ALA A 116 -13.47 -17.83 10.52
C ALA A 116 -13.57 -17.72 12.06
N PRO A 117 -12.58 -18.21 12.83
CA PRO A 117 -12.60 -18.16 14.30
C PRO A 117 -12.84 -16.77 14.90
N ASP A 118 -12.31 -15.72 14.29
CA ASP A 118 -12.45 -14.33 14.70
C ASP A 118 -13.71 -13.63 14.18
N GLY A 119 -14.59 -14.38 13.51
CA GLY A 119 -15.85 -13.89 12.97
C GLY A 119 -15.76 -13.25 11.59
N ARG A 120 -14.59 -13.23 10.95
CA ARG A 120 -14.47 -12.82 9.54
C ARG A 120 -15.32 -13.72 8.65
N PRO A 121 -15.98 -13.16 7.61
CA PRO A 121 -16.70 -13.97 6.65
C PRO A 121 -15.73 -14.79 5.79
N ILE A 122 -16.13 -16.02 5.49
CA ILE A 122 -15.51 -16.87 4.46
C ILE A 122 -16.44 -16.86 3.26
N TYR A 123 -15.90 -16.44 2.11
CA TYR A 123 -16.67 -16.28 0.87
C TYR A 123 -16.50 -17.51 -0.04
N ASN A 124 -17.31 -17.55 -1.11
CA ASN A 124 -17.23 -18.58 -2.16
C ASN A 124 -17.09 -17.96 -3.56
N CYS A 125 -16.28 -16.92 -3.67
CA CYS A 125 -16.15 -16.10 -4.88
C CYS A 125 -16.11 -16.94 -6.17
N GLY A 126 -17.15 -16.80 -7.00
CA GLY A 126 -17.30 -17.46 -8.30
C GLY A 126 -17.47 -18.99 -8.29
N LEU A 127 -17.51 -19.65 -7.14
CA LEU A 127 -17.73 -21.10 -7.07
C LEU A 127 -19.21 -21.49 -7.22
N ASP A 128 -19.46 -22.71 -7.67
CA ASP A 128 -20.82 -23.26 -7.75
C ASP A 128 -21.48 -23.33 -6.37
N ALA A 129 -22.55 -22.60 -6.18
CA ALA A 129 -23.21 -22.49 -4.89
C ALA A 129 -23.83 -23.82 -4.42
N ALA A 130 -24.27 -24.70 -5.33
CA ALA A 130 -24.82 -26.01 -4.94
C ALA A 130 -23.70 -26.94 -4.47
N PHE A 131 -22.56 -26.89 -5.11
CA PHE A 131 -21.37 -27.63 -4.71
C PHE A 131 -20.86 -27.17 -3.33
N VAL A 132 -20.66 -25.85 -3.13
CA VAL A 132 -20.24 -25.27 -1.83
C VAL A 132 -21.23 -25.65 -0.72
N ASN A 133 -22.53 -25.54 -0.97
CA ASN A 133 -23.55 -25.99 0.00
C ASN A 133 -23.47 -27.49 0.31
N SER A 134 -23.07 -28.33 -0.64
CA SER A 134 -22.88 -29.77 -0.40
C SER A 134 -21.67 -30.05 0.50
N ILE A 135 -20.58 -29.32 0.31
CA ILE A 135 -19.41 -29.37 1.20
C ILE A 135 -19.80 -28.97 2.62
N LEU A 136 -20.44 -27.80 2.76
CA LEU A 136 -20.89 -27.28 4.05
C LEU A 136 -21.87 -28.21 4.77
N ALA A 137 -22.74 -28.89 4.03
CA ALA A 137 -23.68 -29.87 4.59
C ALA A 137 -22.99 -31.15 5.09
N THR A 138 -21.85 -31.51 4.53
CA THR A 138 -21.13 -32.75 4.83
C THR A 138 -20.10 -32.56 5.95
N GLY A 139 -19.30 -31.49 5.92
CA GLY A 139 -18.19 -31.25 6.83
C GLY A 139 -18.15 -29.85 7.44
N GLY A 140 -19.19 -29.02 7.19
CA GLY A 140 -19.25 -27.65 7.72
C GLY A 140 -18.20 -26.73 7.13
N ALA A 141 -17.91 -25.64 7.86
CA ALA A 141 -16.91 -24.66 7.43
C ALA A 141 -15.50 -25.27 7.26
N GLN A 142 -15.15 -26.28 8.07
CA GLN A 142 -13.85 -26.94 7.98
C GLN A 142 -13.62 -27.58 6.61
N ALA A 143 -14.58 -28.33 6.10
CA ALA A 143 -14.44 -28.98 4.79
C ALA A 143 -14.32 -27.97 3.62
N LEU A 144 -14.90 -26.78 3.77
CA LEU A 144 -14.74 -25.72 2.78
C LEU A 144 -13.34 -25.10 2.87
N ILE A 145 -12.82 -24.93 4.08
CA ILE A 145 -11.46 -24.41 4.32
C ILE A 145 -10.42 -25.40 3.78
N ASP A 146 -10.61 -26.70 4.07
CA ASP A 146 -9.74 -27.75 3.56
C ASP A 146 -9.73 -27.77 2.03
N PHE A 147 -10.89 -27.55 1.40
CA PHE A 147 -10.98 -27.42 -0.05
C PHE A 147 -10.23 -26.19 -0.60
N TYR A 148 -10.21 -25.06 0.12
CA TYR A 148 -9.43 -23.89 -0.29
C TYR A 148 -7.94 -24.09 -0.09
N ASP A 149 -7.54 -24.93 0.86
CA ASP A 149 -6.13 -25.23 1.15
C ASP A 149 -5.55 -26.26 0.17
N ASP A 150 -6.25 -27.37 -0.03
CA ASP A 150 -5.78 -28.49 -0.85
C ASP A 150 -6.06 -28.30 -2.36
N GLY A 151 -7.00 -27.41 -2.70
CA GLY A 151 -7.45 -27.19 -4.08
C GLY A 151 -8.35 -28.27 -4.64
N GLU A 152 -8.57 -29.36 -3.90
CA GLU A 152 -9.30 -30.55 -4.36
C GLU A 152 -10.24 -31.09 -3.28
N THR A 153 -11.33 -31.74 -3.67
CA THR A 153 -12.18 -32.49 -2.75
C THR A 153 -12.89 -33.65 -3.46
N ALA A 154 -13.23 -34.70 -2.70
CA ALA A 154 -13.89 -35.87 -3.27
C ALA A 154 -15.23 -35.52 -3.92
N ALA A 155 -15.37 -35.86 -5.18
CA ALA A 155 -16.51 -35.52 -6.03
C ALA A 155 -17.76 -36.36 -5.77
N ASN A 156 -18.24 -36.56 -4.65
CA ASN A 156 -19.48 -37.31 -4.28
C ASN A 156 -20.54 -37.45 -5.39
N GLY A 157 -20.12 -37.88 -6.61
CA GLY A 157 -20.96 -37.94 -7.80
C GLY A 157 -21.26 -36.59 -8.45
N SER A 158 -20.39 -35.62 -8.26
CA SER A 158 -20.52 -34.26 -8.81
C SER A 158 -20.39 -34.28 -10.33
N ALA A 159 -21.22 -33.48 -11.00
CA ALA A 159 -21.09 -33.20 -12.42
C ALA A 159 -19.93 -32.24 -12.74
N LEU A 160 -19.26 -31.73 -11.70
CA LEU A 160 -18.12 -30.81 -11.83
C LEU A 160 -16.79 -31.56 -11.98
N ASP A 161 -16.72 -32.85 -11.61
CA ASP A 161 -15.56 -33.71 -11.94
C ASP A 161 -15.54 -33.95 -13.46
N THR A 162 -14.82 -33.12 -14.18
CA THR A 162 -14.81 -33.10 -15.65
C THR A 162 -13.67 -33.91 -16.25
N ASP A 163 -12.59 -34.14 -15.53
CA ASP A 163 -11.47 -34.95 -15.96
C ASP A 163 -11.61 -36.45 -15.58
N GLY A 164 -12.50 -36.72 -14.63
CA GLY A 164 -12.91 -38.07 -14.27
C GLY A 164 -11.96 -38.79 -13.30
N ASP A 165 -11.18 -38.06 -12.54
CA ASP A 165 -10.26 -38.61 -11.53
C ASP A 165 -10.94 -38.89 -10.19
N GLY A 166 -12.17 -38.42 -10.01
CA GLY A 166 -13.01 -38.62 -8.81
C GLY A 166 -12.90 -37.52 -7.78
N LEU A 167 -12.21 -36.45 -8.09
CA LEU A 167 -12.09 -35.23 -7.30
C LEU A 167 -12.81 -34.06 -8.02
N VAL A 168 -13.00 -32.95 -7.34
CA VAL A 168 -13.40 -31.67 -7.93
C VAL A 168 -12.36 -30.65 -7.56
N ASP A 169 -11.66 -30.13 -8.55
CA ASP A 169 -10.71 -29.05 -8.39
C ASP A 169 -11.37 -27.69 -8.22
N ILE A 170 -10.65 -26.74 -7.63
CA ILE A 170 -11.16 -25.36 -7.53
C ILE A 170 -11.49 -24.82 -8.92
N GLY A 171 -10.65 -25.08 -9.93
CA GLY A 171 -10.91 -24.65 -11.29
C GLY A 171 -12.18 -25.22 -11.90
N GLU A 172 -12.52 -26.48 -11.58
CA GLU A 172 -13.77 -27.11 -12.01
C GLU A 172 -15.00 -26.57 -11.26
N ALA A 173 -14.82 -26.23 -9.98
CA ALA A 173 -15.86 -25.63 -9.16
C ALA A 173 -16.15 -24.17 -9.52
N GLU A 174 -15.26 -23.53 -10.25
CA GLU A 174 -15.44 -22.15 -10.71
C GLU A 174 -16.44 -22.06 -11.86
N VAL A 175 -17.56 -21.40 -11.60
CA VAL A 175 -18.66 -21.21 -12.56
C VAL A 175 -18.86 -19.75 -12.96
N ALA A 176 -18.15 -18.83 -12.33
CA ALA A 176 -18.19 -17.41 -12.66
C ALA A 176 -16.78 -16.79 -12.60
N PRO A 177 -16.41 -15.96 -13.57
CA PRO A 177 -15.16 -15.23 -13.55
C PRO A 177 -15.13 -14.19 -12.42
N GLU A 178 -13.94 -13.64 -12.11
CA GLU A 178 -13.82 -12.48 -11.26
C GLU A 178 -14.61 -11.30 -11.82
N ALA A 179 -15.35 -10.61 -10.98
CA ALA A 179 -16.20 -9.50 -11.38
C ALA A 179 -16.00 -8.30 -10.45
N LEU A 180 -14.93 -7.55 -10.70
CA LEU A 180 -14.57 -6.39 -9.88
C LEU A 180 -15.52 -5.22 -10.16
N PHE A 181 -16.20 -4.78 -9.12
CA PHE A 181 -17.20 -3.72 -9.16
C PHE A 181 -16.68 -2.46 -8.49
N LEU A 182 -16.51 -1.39 -9.29
CA LEU A 182 -16.15 -0.07 -8.78
C LEU A 182 -17.39 0.69 -8.36
N THR A 183 -17.48 1.00 -7.09
CA THR A 183 -18.56 1.79 -6.48
C THR A 183 -18.01 2.92 -5.62
N ASN A 184 -18.90 3.69 -4.99
CA ASN A 184 -18.54 4.78 -4.09
C ASN A 184 -18.76 4.42 -2.62
N ILE A 185 -17.99 5.08 -1.76
CA ILE A 185 -18.15 4.99 -0.32
C ILE A 185 -17.80 6.33 0.35
N ASP A 186 -18.64 6.76 1.31
CA ASP A 186 -18.42 8.00 2.06
C ASP A 186 -17.59 7.73 3.32
N LYS A 187 -16.32 7.38 3.12
CA LYS A 187 -15.38 7.07 4.20
C LYS A 187 -14.03 7.70 3.95
N GLY A 188 -13.37 8.05 5.04
CA GLY A 188 -12.07 8.66 5.04
C GLY A 188 -12.12 10.14 5.38
N LYS A 189 -11.17 10.56 6.19
CA LYS A 189 -10.96 11.94 6.62
C LYS A 189 -9.48 12.26 6.70
N GLN A 190 -9.17 13.56 6.73
CA GLN A 190 -7.82 14.03 7.04
C GLN A 190 -7.89 15.25 7.97
N GLU A 191 -6.99 15.28 8.93
CA GLU A 191 -6.74 16.40 9.82
C GLU A 191 -5.25 16.73 9.76
N ILE A 192 -4.92 18.01 9.50
CA ILE A 192 -3.53 18.44 9.39
C ILE A 192 -3.38 19.71 10.21
N LEU A 193 -2.45 19.69 11.16
CA LEU A 193 -2.04 20.86 11.94
C LEU A 193 -0.59 21.20 11.61
N THR A 194 -0.37 22.40 11.11
CA THR A 194 0.97 22.92 10.84
C THR A 194 1.28 24.13 11.71
N LEU A 195 2.37 24.05 12.45
CA LEU A 195 2.97 25.17 13.17
C LEU A 195 4.23 25.60 12.44
N LYS A 196 4.44 26.90 12.23
CA LYS A 196 5.61 27.45 11.54
C LYS A 196 6.18 28.63 12.30
N PHE A 197 7.48 28.83 12.18
CA PHE A 197 8.16 30.00 12.71
C PHE A 197 9.26 30.48 11.76
N ARG A 198 9.58 31.78 11.84
CA ARG A 198 10.73 32.38 11.16
C ARG A 198 11.34 33.45 12.08
N LYS A 199 12.67 33.46 12.15
CA LYS A 199 13.47 34.39 12.98
C LYS A 199 14.65 34.93 12.18
N PRO A 200 14.57 36.12 11.62
CA PRO A 200 15.74 36.83 11.11
C PRO A 200 16.64 37.35 12.27
N VAL A 201 17.93 37.31 12.06
CA VAL A 201 18.96 37.81 12.99
C VAL A 201 19.95 38.64 12.14
N ASP A 202 19.60 39.90 11.93
CA ASP A 202 20.28 40.81 10.97
C ASP A 202 21.77 41.00 11.30
N ASP A 203 22.12 41.12 12.59
CA ASP A 203 23.50 41.28 13.03
C ASP A 203 24.41 40.12 12.58
N TRP A 204 23.83 38.94 12.41
CA TRP A 204 24.55 37.74 11.97
C TRP A 204 24.39 37.46 10.49
N GLY A 205 23.48 38.16 9.81
CA GLY A 205 23.07 37.83 8.44
C GLY A 205 22.42 36.48 8.34
N MET A 206 21.72 36.05 9.38
CA MET A 206 21.10 34.72 9.47
C MET A 206 19.59 34.81 9.57
N THR A 207 18.93 33.80 9.02
CA THR A 207 17.50 33.54 9.24
C THR A 207 17.33 32.08 9.64
N PHE A 208 16.64 31.88 10.74
CA PHE A 208 16.21 30.55 11.19
C PHE A 208 14.72 30.40 10.92
N GLY A 209 14.31 29.23 10.52
CA GLY A 209 12.89 28.94 10.39
C GLY A 209 12.62 27.46 10.37
N GLY A 210 11.34 27.15 10.48
CA GLY A 210 10.92 25.76 10.44
C GLY A 210 9.42 25.61 10.55
N SER A 211 8.98 24.37 10.36
CA SER A 211 7.59 23.97 10.54
C SER A 211 7.52 22.58 11.16
N TYR A 212 6.52 22.39 11.97
CA TYR A 212 6.10 21.08 12.44
C TYR A 212 4.69 20.83 11.93
N THR A 213 4.49 19.67 11.29
CA THR A 213 3.18 19.23 10.80
C THR A 213 2.82 17.94 11.48
N TRP A 214 1.62 17.90 12.05
CA TRP A 214 0.95 16.68 12.47
C TRP A 214 -0.19 16.37 11.49
N GLN A 215 -0.35 15.09 11.16
CA GLN A 215 -1.37 14.60 10.24
C GLN A 215 -2.04 13.35 10.78
N ASP A 216 -3.38 13.32 10.80
CA ASP A 216 -4.21 12.13 10.94
C ASP A 216 -5.02 11.97 9.65
N ALA A 217 -4.78 10.89 8.92
CA ALA A 217 -5.44 10.62 7.66
C ALA A 217 -5.94 9.18 7.60
N THR A 218 -7.24 9.02 7.37
CA THR A 218 -7.87 7.72 7.23
C THR A 218 -8.55 7.59 5.88
N ASP A 219 -8.57 6.38 5.35
CA ASP A 219 -9.34 6.02 4.16
C ASP A 219 -9.96 4.62 4.32
N ALA A 220 -10.85 4.27 3.42
CA ALA A 220 -11.37 2.91 3.33
C ALA A 220 -10.57 2.09 2.30
N HIS A 221 -9.93 2.78 1.35
CA HIS A 221 -9.14 2.20 0.29
C HIS A 221 -8.14 3.23 -0.23
N SER A 222 -6.88 2.86 -0.30
CA SER A 222 -5.80 3.82 -0.60
C SER A 222 -5.69 4.20 -2.08
N GLY A 223 -6.25 3.44 -3.01
CA GLY A 223 -6.25 3.75 -4.45
C GLY A 223 -4.85 3.83 -5.04
N THR A 224 -4.02 2.83 -4.82
CA THR A 224 -2.58 2.85 -5.12
C THR A 224 -2.25 2.46 -6.55
N SER A 225 -3.18 1.87 -7.30
CA SER A 225 -2.95 1.32 -8.64
C SER A 225 -3.85 1.93 -9.71
N SER A 226 -3.46 1.74 -10.97
CA SER A 226 -4.26 2.09 -12.15
C SER A 226 -5.12 0.93 -12.69
N THR A 227 -4.98 -0.28 -12.14
CA THR A 227 -5.73 -1.47 -12.51
C THR A 227 -6.73 -1.85 -11.43
N ALA A 228 -7.85 -2.46 -11.81
CA ALA A 228 -8.90 -2.85 -10.87
C ALA A 228 -8.41 -3.97 -9.94
N SER A 229 -7.78 -5.01 -10.48
CA SER A 229 -7.26 -6.14 -9.72
C SER A 229 -6.26 -5.68 -8.64
N SER A 230 -5.25 -4.90 -9.01
CA SER A 230 -4.30 -4.39 -8.02
C SER A 230 -4.93 -3.45 -6.99
N ASN A 231 -5.97 -2.71 -7.31
CA ASN A 231 -6.69 -1.95 -6.29
C ASN A 231 -7.48 -2.86 -5.36
N TYR A 232 -8.01 -3.97 -5.86
CA TYR A 232 -8.73 -4.93 -5.03
C TYR A 232 -7.80 -5.76 -4.16
N SER A 233 -6.64 -6.19 -4.66
CA SER A 233 -5.68 -7.06 -3.97
C SER A 233 -4.66 -6.32 -3.11
N ASP A 234 -4.08 -5.20 -3.61
CA ASP A 234 -2.88 -4.58 -3.03
C ASP A 234 -3.17 -3.67 -1.83
N TYR A 235 -4.06 -4.05 -0.91
CA TYR A 235 -4.24 -3.36 0.36
C TYR A 235 -4.61 -4.33 1.49
N ALA A 236 -4.11 -4.06 2.68
CA ALA A 236 -4.44 -4.87 3.85
C ALA A 236 -5.89 -4.63 4.27
N SER A 237 -6.63 -5.70 4.53
CA SER A 237 -8.03 -5.61 4.91
C SER A 237 -8.45 -6.68 5.91
N PHE A 238 -9.46 -6.35 6.69
CA PHE A 238 -10.18 -7.32 7.51
C PHE A 238 -11.19 -8.11 6.68
N ASP A 239 -11.83 -7.41 5.74
CA ASP A 239 -12.86 -7.94 4.85
C ASP A 239 -12.83 -7.13 3.56
N ARG A 240 -12.38 -7.75 2.47
CA ARG A 240 -12.22 -7.07 1.17
C ARG A 240 -13.54 -6.68 0.54
N GLN A 241 -14.64 -7.36 0.92
CA GLN A 241 -15.98 -7.07 0.39
C GLN A 241 -16.67 -5.92 1.12
N ASN A 242 -16.22 -5.62 2.36
CA ASN A 242 -16.84 -4.59 3.19
C ASN A 242 -15.78 -3.61 3.72
N ALA A 243 -15.68 -2.45 3.10
CA ALA A 243 -14.72 -1.43 3.46
C ALA A 243 -14.77 -1.03 4.94
N ARG A 244 -13.63 -1.08 5.63
CA ARG A 244 -13.41 -0.50 6.95
C ARG A 244 -12.45 0.68 6.83
N THR A 245 -12.74 1.73 7.60
CA THR A 245 -11.83 2.88 7.68
C THR A 245 -10.64 2.53 8.54
N ALA A 246 -9.44 2.85 8.07
CA ALA A 246 -8.18 2.70 8.78
C ALA A 246 -7.18 3.77 8.36
N VAL A 247 -6.01 3.79 8.96
CA VAL A 247 -4.94 4.74 8.62
C VAL A 247 -4.58 4.64 7.14
N SER A 248 -4.43 5.78 6.50
CA SER A 248 -4.10 5.87 5.08
C SER A 248 -2.63 5.53 4.81
N ASN A 249 -2.35 4.83 3.70
CA ASN A 249 -0.97 4.61 3.24
C ASN A 249 -0.20 5.91 3.00
N TYR A 250 -0.91 7.02 2.82
CA TYR A 250 -0.33 8.35 2.54
C TYR A 250 -0.07 9.17 3.79
N GLN A 251 -0.45 8.68 4.97
CA GLN A 251 -0.17 9.38 6.22
C GLN A 251 1.34 9.50 6.47
N ARG A 252 1.73 10.68 6.97
CA ARG A 252 2.98 10.92 7.67
C ARG A 252 2.60 11.67 8.92
N GLU A 253 2.52 10.92 10.05
CA GLU A 253 1.91 11.47 11.26
C GLU A 253 2.65 12.72 11.74
N HIS A 254 3.98 12.70 11.69
CA HIS A 254 4.82 13.80 12.12
C HIS A 254 5.82 14.21 11.04
N GLU A 255 5.92 15.49 10.76
CA GLU A 255 6.98 16.03 9.91
C GLU A 255 7.54 17.32 10.51
N LEU A 256 8.87 17.36 10.73
CA LEU A 256 9.61 18.53 11.19
C LEU A 256 10.57 19.01 10.09
N LYS A 257 10.42 20.25 9.65
CA LYS A 257 11.33 20.92 8.72
C LYS A 257 12.01 22.07 9.42
N LEU A 258 13.32 22.17 9.30
CA LEU A 258 14.12 23.28 9.84
C LEU A 258 15.05 23.80 8.77
N PHE A 259 15.28 25.09 8.77
CA PHE A 259 16.28 25.69 7.90
C PHE A 259 17.07 26.78 8.62
N VAL A 260 18.30 26.97 8.16
CA VAL A 260 19.17 28.08 8.51
C VAL A 260 19.70 28.66 7.22
N ASP A 261 19.33 29.90 6.94
CA ASP A 261 19.89 30.68 5.85
C ASP A 261 20.91 31.66 6.42
N TRP A 262 22.05 31.75 5.78
CA TRP A 262 23.08 32.72 6.08
C TRP A 262 23.52 33.45 4.82
N GLU A 263 23.56 34.79 4.87
CA GLU A 263 24.00 35.66 3.78
C GLU A 263 24.98 36.70 4.30
N ARG A 264 26.11 36.87 3.58
CA ARG A 264 27.07 37.90 3.86
C ARG A 264 27.80 38.31 2.60
N GLU A 265 28.09 39.59 2.48
CA GLU A 265 28.96 40.10 1.44
C GLU A 265 30.41 40.11 1.94
N PHE A 266 31.25 39.20 1.41
CA PHE A 266 32.72 39.24 1.61
C PHE A 266 33.42 40.04 0.53
N PHE A 267 32.76 40.19 -0.63
CA PHE A 267 33.21 40.99 -1.75
C PHE A 267 32.14 42.06 -2.03
N ASP A 268 32.54 43.33 -2.19
CA ASP A 268 31.63 44.44 -2.35
C ASP A 268 30.65 44.20 -3.51
N GLY A 269 29.35 44.15 -3.19
CA GLY A 269 28.26 43.90 -4.12
C GLY A 269 28.03 42.42 -4.52
N PHE A 270 28.76 41.47 -3.91
CA PHE A 270 28.63 40.03 -4.22
C PHE A 270 28.38 39.20 -2.98
N ALA A 271 27.20 38.67 -2.88
CA ALA A 271 26.76 37.87 -1.72
C ALA A 271 27.36 36.45 -1.73
N THR A 272 27.77 36.03 -0.54
CA THR A 272 27.99 34.61 -0.19
C THR A 272 26.78 34.12 0.59
N ARG A 273 26.18 33.01 0.19
CA ARG A 273 25.01 32.42 0.85
C ARG A 273 25.28 30.97 1.23
N ALA A 274 24.80 30.58 2.39
CA ALA A 274 24.76 29.20 2.82
C ALA A 274 23.38 28.88 3.39
N THR A 275 22.75 27.83 2.89
CA THR A 275 21.47 27.31 3.40
C THR A 275 21.67 25.89 3.85
N LEU A 276 21.34 25.59 5.11
CA LEU A 276 21.19 24.25 5.62
C LEU A 276 19.71 23.97 5.84
N PHE A 277 19.20 22.92 5.25
CA PHE A 277 17.84 22.44 5.42
C PHE A 277 17.83 21.06 6.06
N GLY A 278 17.01 20.84 7.06
CA GLY A 278 16.79 19.57 7.71
C GLY A 278 15.33 19.16 7.59
N ASN A 279 15.11 17.89 7.31
CA ASN A 279 13.79 17.27 7.29
C ASN A 279 13.82 15.99 8.12
N HIS A 280 12.84 15.87 9.02
CA HIS A 280 12.58 14.65 9.79
C HIS A 280 11.11 14.32 9.69
N ARG A 281 10.77 13.06 9.37
CA ARG A 281 9.37 12.62 9.24
C ARG A 281 9.20 11.20 9.75
N SER A 282 7.99 10.90 10.23
CA SER A 282 7.53 9.53 10.53
C SER A 282 7.70 8.60 9.33
N GLY A 283 7.89 7.34 9.63
CA GLY A 283 8.01 6.27 8.67
C GLY A 283 6.77 6.05 7.79
N GLN A 284 6.85 5.06 6.94
CA GLN A 284 5.74 4.59 6.13
C GLN A 284 4.82 3.74 6.99
N PRO A 285 3.51 4.03 7.06
CA PRO A 285 2.55 3.11 7.67
C PRO A 285 2.55 1.76 6.96
N PHE A 286 2.46 0.67 7.74
CA PHE A 286 2.36 -0.69 7.22
C PHE A 286 1.43 -1.55 8.08
N SER A 287 1.09 -2.72 7.56
CA SER A 287 0.16 -3.66 8.19
C SER A 287 0.83 -5.00 8.45
N TYR A 288 0.55 -5.63 9.58
CA TYR A 288 0.85 -7.04 9.76
C TYR A 288 -0.28 -7.91 9.19
N THR A 289 0.12 -8.90 8.40
CA THR A 289 -0.78 -9.77 7.64
C THR A 289 -0.42 -11.25 7.82
N TYR A 290 -1.27 -12.12 7.32
CA TYR A 290 -0.91 -13.52 7.15
C TYR A 290 0.06 -13.69 5.97
N ASP A 291 0.83 -14.77 6.01
CA ASP A 291 1.69 -15.22 4.92
C ASP A 291 1.00 -16.41 4.20
N TYR A 292 0.83 -16.29 2.90
CA TYR A 292 0.25 -17.35 2.07
C TYR A 292 1.26 -17.98 1.10
N SER A 293 2.56 -17.81 1.36
CA SER A 293 3.64 -18.35 0.51
C SER A 293 3.62 -19.90 0.35
N GLY A 294 2.71 -20.58 0.97
CA GLY A 294 2.53 -22.02 0.94
C GLY A 294 1.87 -22.62 -0.32
N GLY A 295 1.43 -21.78 -1.27
CA GLY A 295 0.85 -22.27 -2.55
C GLY A 295 -0.63 -22.66 -2.46
N ARG A 296 -1.43 -21.96 -1.66
CA ARG A 296 -2.89 -22.12 -1.65
C ARG A 296 -3.50 -21.70 -2.97
N GLU A 297 -4.58 -22.37 -3.35
CA GLU A 297 -5.35 -22.01 -4.55
C GLU A 297 -6.28 -20.81 -4.31
N ARG A 298 -6.64 -20.56 -3.05
CA ARG A 298 -7.45 -19.41 -2.61
C ARG A 298 -7.02 -18.93 -1.24
N SER A 299 -7.37 -17.69 -0.90
CA SER A 299 -7.22 -17.23 0.47
C SER A 299 -8.08 -18.06 1.43
N LEU A 300 -7.67 -18.10 2.69
CA LEU A 300 -8.39 -18.79 3.75
C LEU A 300 -9.85 -18.31 3.90
N PHE A 301 -10.10 -17.09 3.47
CA PHE A 301 -11.42 -16.45 3.52
C PHE A 301 -12.20 -16.58 2.20
N GLY A 302 -11.71 -17.44 1.27
CA GLY A 302 -12.38 -17.78 0.01
C GLY A 302 -12.35 -16.65 -1.03
N ILE A 303 -11.54 -15.62 -0.81
CA ILE A 303 -11.28 -14.58 -1.80
C ILE A 303 -10.36 -15.15 -2.87
N ARG A 304 -10.62 -14.83 -4.13
CA ARG A 304 -9.69 -15.12 -5.22
C ARG A 304 -8.44 -14.28 -5.06
N GLU A 305 -7.31 -14.93 -5.20
CA GLU A 305 -6.04 -14.27 -5.23
C GLU A 305 -5.63 -14.04 -6.67
N GLY A 306 -5.48 -12.79 -7.05
CA GLY A 306 -5.03 -12.42 -8.40
C GLY A 306 -3.56 -12.68 -8.63
N ARG A 307 -2.81 -12.99 -7.56
CA ARG A 307 -1.39 -13.35 -7.55
C ARG A 307 -1.11 -14.27 -6.38
N ALA A 308 -0.20 -15.21 -6.55
CA ALA A 308 0.24 -16.17 -5.53
C ALA A 308 0.90 -15.54 -4.29
N ASP A 309 1.04 -14.22 -4.24
CA ASP A 309 1.76 -13.45 -3.21
C ASP A 309 0.85 -12.43 -2.51
N ASP A 310 -0.49 -12.46 -2.70
CA ASP A 310 -1.41 -11.45 -2.16
C ASP A 310 -1.72 -11.71 -0.67
N GLU A 311 -0.84 -11.23 0.18
CA GLU A 311 -0.79 -11.43 1.63
C GLU A 311 -1.58 -10.35 2.41
N GLY A 312 -2.66 -9.84 1.87
CA GLY A 312 -3.34 -8.65 2.40
C GLY A 312 -4.37 -8.89 3.52
N GLU A 313 -4.57 -10.10 4.01
CA GLU A 313 -5.47 -10.35 5.15
C GLU A 313 -4.81 -10.03 6.47
N LEU A 314 -5.46 -9.13 7.25
CA LEU A 314 -4.97 -8.66 8.53
C LEU A 314 -4.80 -9.80 9.54
N PHE A 315 -3.71 -9.75 10.29
CA PHE A 315 -3.29 -10.78 11.22
C PHE A 315 -4.13 -10.75 12.52
N TYR A 316 -4.62 -11.92 12.97
CA TYR A 316 -5.17 -12.10 14.31
C TYR A 316 -4.06 -12.31 15.33
N VAL A 317 -4.07 -11.55 16.41
CA VAL A 317 -3.04 -11.60 17.45
C VAL A 317 -3.55 -12.41 18.64
N PRO A 318 -3.05 -13.62 18.89
CA PRO A 318 -3.50 -14.41 20.03
C PRO A 318 -3.08 -13.79 21.37
N THR A 319 -3.95 -13.91 22.39
CA THR A 319 -3.67 -13.43 23.76
C THR A 319 -2.58 -14.24 24.48
N GLY A 320 -2.17 -15.37 23.92
CA GLY A 320 -1.19 -16.30 24.46
C GLY A 320 -1.52 -17.74 24.09
N ALA A 321 -0.77 -18.68 24.62
CA ALA A 321 -0.95 -20.10 24.33
C ALA A 321 -2.32 -20.72 24.76
N ASN A 322 -3.09 -19.99 25.56
CA ASN A 322 -4.43 -20.41 26.00
C ASN A 322 -5.56 -19.62 25.34
N ASP A 323 -5.26 -18.91 24.24
CA ASP A 323 -6.25 -18.18 23.48
C ASP A 323 -7.32 -19.13 22.91
N PRO A 324 -8.63 -18.84 23.07
CA PRO A 324 -9.67 -19.75 22.60
C PRO A 324 -9.74 -19.88 21.07
N LEU A 325 -9.23 -18.88 20.31
CA LEU A 325 -9.24 -18.87 18.85
C LEU A 325 -7.92 -19.36 18.23
N PHE A 326 -6.92 -19.67 19.06
CA PHE A 326 -5.58 -20.08 18.60
C PHE A 326 -5.19 -21.44 19.19
N ASN A 327 -4.75 -22.37 18.35
CA ASN A 327 -4.27 -23.68 18.75
C ASN A 327 -2.75 -23.69 18.88
N ALA A 328 -2.24 -23.30 20.03
CA ALA A 328 -0.80 -23.29 20.30
C ALA A 328 -0.13 -24.66 20.20
N THR A 329 -0.87 -25.75 20.45
CA THR A 329 -0.32 -27.11 20.44
C THR A 329 -0.08 -27.62 19.02
N ALA A 330 -0.95 -27.26 18.08
CA ALA A 330 -0.82 -27.62 16.67
C ALA A 330 0.06 -26.64 15.89
N SER A 331 0.11 -25.38 16.35
CA SER A 331 0.89 -24.34 15.65
C SER A 331 2.38 -24.66 15.63
N PHE A 332 3.03 -24.26 14.54
CA PHE A 332 4.47 -24.48 14.29
C PHE A 332 4.91 -25.94 14.41
N GLY A 333 4.00 -26.89 14.06
CA GLY A 333 4.26 -28.32 14.20
C GLY A 333 4.45 -28.79 15.64
N GLY A 334 4.00 -28.00 16.63
CA GLY A 334 4.20 -28.28 18.07
C GLY A 334 5.59 -27.93 18.58
N ASP A 335 6.40 -27.18 17.83
CA ASP A 335 7.73 -26.74 18.27
C ASP A 335 7.62 -25.60 19.30
N ALA A 336 7.93 -25.96 20.56
CA ALA A 336 7.84 -25.01 21.68
C ALA A 336 8.85 -23.86 21.59
N VAL A 337 9.98 -24.04 20.88
CA VAL A 337 10.99 -22.98 20.71
C VAL A 337 10.46 -21.93 19.73
N VAL A 338 9.92 -22.37 18.59
CA VAL A 338 9.32 -21.47 17.59
C VAL A 338 8.12 -20.74 18.18
N LEU A 339 7.31 -21.41 18.99
CA LEU A 339 6.18 -20.81 19.68
C LEU A 339 6.62 -19.72 20.68
N ASP A 340 7.71 -19.92 21.43
CA ASP A 340 8.27 -18.92 22.35
C ASP A 340 8.84 -17.72 21.59
N ASP A 341 9.57 -17.98 20.50
CA ASP A 341 10.08 -16.92 19.61
C ASP A 341 8.94 -16.11 19.00
N PHE A 342 7.85 -16.75 18.60
CA PHE A 342 6.66 -16.07 18.10
C PHE A 342 6.03 -15.14 19.15
N PHE A 343 5.80 -15.61 20.38
CA PHE A 343 5.27 -14.74 21.43
C PHE A 343 6.24 -13.63 21.85
N THR A 344 7.55 -13.89 21.80
CA THR A 344 8.57 -12.87 22.00
C THR A 344 8.45 -11.79 20.93
N PHE A 345 8.24 -12.20 19.69
CA PHE A 345 8.00 -11.25 18.58
C PHE A 345 6.72 -10.42 18.79
N LEU A 346 5.61 -11.02 19.13
CA LEU A 346 4.38 -10.25 19.42
C LEU A 346 4.62 -9.17 20.48
N GLY A 347 5.45 -9.50 21.49
CA GLY A 347 5.80 -8.55 22.56
C GLY A 347 6.74 -7.42 22.12
N THR A 348 7.54 -7.60 21.08
CA THR A 348 8.54 -6.61 20.64
C THR A 348 8.14 -5.82 19.40
N SER A 349 7.17 -6.30 18.63
CA SER A 349 6.70 -5.68 17.39
C SER A 349 5.57 -4.66 17.57
N GLY A 350 5.04 -4.50 18.78
CA GLY A 350 3.82 -3.72 19.04
C GLY A 350 2.52 -4.49 18.80
N LEU A 351 2.58 -5.70 18.22
CA LEU A 351 1.38 -6.52 17.98
C LEU A 351 0.63 -6.87 19.25
N ASN A 352 1.32 -6.96 20.39
CA ASN A 352 0.70 -7.29 21.67
C ASN A 352 -0.38 -6.31 22.13
N ASP A 353 -0.40 -5.09 21.59
CA ASP A 353 -1.44 -4.09 21.85
C ASP A 353 -2.80 -4.52 21.25
N PHE A 354 -2.78 -5.45 20.31
CA PHE A 354 -3.95 -6.05 19.66
C PHE A 354 -4.28 -7.46 20.16
N ALA A 355 -3.70 -7.90 21.29
CA ALA A 355 -3.89 -9.26 21.78
C ALA A 355 -5.37 -9.62 21.99
N GLY A 356 -5.85 -10.67 21.33
CA GLY A 356 -7.25 -11.11 21.27
C GLY A 356 -8.09 -10.43 20.19
N ASP A 357 -7.47 -9.65 19.32
CA ASP A 357 -8.13 -8.93 18.23
C ASP A 357 -7.24 -8.95 16.97
N ILE A 358 -7.62 -8.23 15.95
CA ILE A 358 -6.94 -8.12 14.67
C ILE A 358 -6.01 -6.91 14.69
N ALA A 359 -4.77 -7.09 14.27
CA ALA A 359 -3.87 -5.97 14.00
C ALA A 359 -4.49 -5.08 12.90
N LEU A 360 -4.79 -3.82 13.23
CA LEU A 360 -5.48 -2.94 12.31
C LEU A 360 -4.58 -2.53 11.15
N ARG A 361 -5.20 -2.16 10.02
CA ARG A 361 -4.47 -1.72 8.83
C ARG A 361 -3.67 -0.45 9.11
N ASN A 362 -2.37 -0.47 8.76
CA ASN A 362 -1.47 0.67 8.79
C ASN A 362 -1.26 1.31 10.19
N GLU A 363 -1.49 0.56 11.26
CA GLU A 363 -1.26 1.03 12.65
C GLU A 363 0.22 0.96 13.07
N PHE A 364 1.07 0.42 12.22
CA PHE A 364 2.51 0.31 12.45
C PHE A 364 3.26 1.22 11.50
N GLU A 365 4.39 1.75 11.94
CA GLU A 365 5.22 2.65 11.14
C GLU A 365 6.61 2.06 10.95
N SER A 366 7.14 2.20 9.75
CA SER A 366 8.54 1.95 9.44
C SER A 366 9.43 2.99 10.15
N SER A 367 10.73 2.82 10.03
CA SER A 367 11.72 3.73 10.62
C SER A 367 11.54 5.18 10.16
N ASP A 368 11.76 6.10 11.07
CA ASP A 368 11.76 7.54 10.77
C ASP A 368 12.85 7.90 9.78
N TYR A 369 12.56 8.90 8.95
CA TYR A 369 13.49 9.37 7.93
C TYR A 369 13.98 10.78 8.21
N THR A 370 15.30 10.94 8.32
CA THR A 370 15.96 12.24 8.60
C THR A 370 17.01 12.57 7.56
N THR A 371 16.90 13.73 6.91
CA THR A 371 17.91 14.23 5.96
C THR A 371 18.35 15.66 6.28
N PHE A 372 19.56 16.00 5.83
CA PHE A 372 20.07 17.35 5.82
C PHE A 372 20.63 17.67 4.45
N ASP A 373 20.24 18.84 3.89
CA ASP A 373 20.71 19.32 2.60
C ASP A 373 21.47 20.63 2.80
N LEU A 374 22.59 20.78 2.11
CA LEU A 374 23.43 21.99 2.18
C LEU A 374 23.55 22.64 0.81
N ARG A 375 23.22 23.92 0.73
CA ARG A 375 23.45 24.75 -0.45
C ARG A 375 24.44 25.86 -0.13
N LEU A 376 25.52 25.96 -0.91
CA LEU A 376 26.47 27.06 -0.86
C LEU A 376 26.43 27.83 -2.17
N GLN A 377 26.47 29.16 -2.07
CA GLN A 377 26.40 30.04 -3.24
C GLN A 377 27.41 31.19 -3.09
N GLN A 378 28.08 31.56 -4.19
CA GLN A 378 28.94 32.73 -4.27
C GLN A 378 28.60 33.54 -5.53
N GLU A 379 28.21 34.78 -5.35
CA GLU A 379 28.11 35.74 -6.46
C GLU A 379 29.50 36.20 -6.90
N PHE A 380 29.64 36.45 -8.19
CA PHE A 380 30.83 37.02 -8.80
C PHE A 380 30.51 37.98 -9.96
N PRO A 381 31.40 38.89 -10.32
CA PRO A 381 31.15 39.81 -11.45
C PRO A 381 31.13 39.02 -12.76
N ALA A 382 30.11 39.27 -13.58
CA ALA A 382 30.04 38.74 -14.93
C ALA A 382 30.54 39.78 -15.95
N PHE A 383 31.01 39.34 -17.10
CA PHE A 383 31.77 40.20 -18.00
C PHE A 383 30.94 41.06 -18.94
N PHE A 384 29.62 40.78 -19.09
CA PHE A 384 28.74 41.58 -19.98
C PHE A 384 27.25 41.24 -19.77
N PRO A 385 26.38 42.26 -19.65
CA PRO A 385 26.70 43.69 -19.43
C PRO A 385 27.30 43.97 -18.05
N ASP A 386 27.81 45.14 -17.78
CA ASP A 386 28.49 45.52 -16.52
C ASP A 386 27.63 45.33 -15.26
N THR A 387 26.29 45.21 -15.44
CA THR A 387 25.33 44.92 -14.37
C THR A 387 25.13 43.43 -14.14
N ALA A 388 25.67 42.56 -15.01
CA ALA A 388 25.46 41.14 -14.94
C ALA A 388 26.22 40.50 -13.77
N LYS A 389 25.58 39.52 -13.14
CA LYS A 389 26.17 38.75 -12.06
C LYS A 389 26.19 37.28 -12.45
N GLY A 390 27.29 36.59 -12.11
CA GLY A 390 27.37 35.17 -12.08
C GLY A 390 27.14 34.67 -10.65
N THR A 391 26.60 33.48 -10.50
CA THR A 391 26.51 32.78 -9.22
C THR A 391 27.03 31.36 -9.39
N PHE A 392 28.10 31.04 -8.70
CA PHE A 392 28.53 29.65 -8.50
C PHE A 392 27.71 29.04 -7.39
N PHE A 393 27.23 27.78 -7.55
CA PHE A 393 26.54 27.07 -6.50
C PHE A 393 27.03 25.63 -6.37
N LEU A 394 26.99 25.15 -5.14
CA LEU A 394 27.21 23.77 -4.73
C LEU A 394 26.00 23.33 -3.92
N ASP A 395 25.29 22.31 -4.39
CA ASP A 395 24.23 21.64 -3.65
C ASP A 395 24.69 20.26 -3.22
N ILE A 396 24.48 19.93 -1.97
CA ILE A 396 24.72 18.60 -1.39
C ILE A 396 23.39 18.15 -0.81
N GLU A 397 22.78 17.18 -1.46
CA GLU A 397 21.57 16.50 -0.96
C GLU A 397 21.99 15.34 -0.07
N ASN A 398 21.26 15.12 1.01
CA ASN A 398 21.53 14.12 2.04
C ASN A 398 22.98 14.18 2.57
N LEU A 399 23.38 15.34 3.08
CA LEU A 399 24.68 15.59 3.68
C LEU A 399 25.01 14.59 4.80
N GLY A 400 23.99 14.14 5.55
CA GLY A 400 24.16 13.13 6.59
C GLY A 400 24.78 11.85 6.04
N ASN A 401 24.25 11.34 4.93
CA ASN A 401 24.75 10.13 4.27
C ASN A 401 26.15 10.31 3.66
N LEU A 402 26.48 11.51 3.19
CA LEU A 402 27.83 11.82 2.74
C LEU A 402 28.87 11.71 3.89
N LEU A 403 28.48 12.06 5.12
CA LEU A 403 29.35 12.01 6.30
C LEU A 403 29.43 10.62 6.93
N ASN A 404 28.31 9.91 6.93
CA ASN A 404 28.20 8.54 7.44
C ASN A 404 27.14 7.80 6.63
N SER A 405 27.51 6.69 6.00
CA SER A 405 26.63 5.88 5.14
C SER A 405 25.36 5.36 5.83
N ASP A 406 25.36 5.27 7.16
CA ASP A 406 24.23 4.78 7.94
C ASP A 406 23.22 5.88 8.29
N TRP A 407 23.55 7.15 7.99
CA TRP A 407 22.65 8.27 8.21
C TRP A 407 21.84 8.61 6.95
N GLY A 408 20.65 9.14 7.14
CA GLY A 408 19.81 9.58 6.04
C GLY A 408 19.39 8.44 5.12
N GLN A 409 19.28 7.21 5.63
CA GLN A 409 18.73 6.08 4.92
C GLN A 409 17.20 6.07 5.06
N LEU A 410 16.50 5.87 3.95
CA LEU A 410 15.08 5.60 3.95
C LEU A 410 14.87 4.09 4.05
N GLU A 411 14.56 3.63 5.25
CA GLU A 411 14.23 2.24 5.54
C GLU A 411 12.70 2.12 5.68
N GLN A 412 12.11 1.18 4.96
CA GLN A 412 10.67 0.97 5.01
C GLN A 412 10.28 -0.44 4.58
N VAL A 413 9.12 -0.88 5.04
CA VAL A 413 8.44 -2.07 4.51
C VAL A 413 8.17 -1.83 3.02
N ARG A 414 8.36 -2.86 2.19
CA ARG A 414 8.14 -2.75 0.73
C ARG A 414 6.70 -2.34 0.43
N TYR A 415 6.52 -1.69 -0.70
CA TYR A 415 5.21 -1.61 -1.35
C TYR A 415 4.70 -3.06 -1.55
N GLU A 416 3.60 -3.30 -1.20
CA GLU A 416 2.31 -2.96 -0.76
C GLU A 416 2.16 -2.63 0.75
N TYR A 417 3.27 -2.53 1.48
CA TYR A 417 3.34 -2.21 2.89
C TYR A 417 2.73 -3.28 3.79
N PHE A 418 2.93 -4.54 3.41
CA PHE A 418 2.56 -5.71 4.21
C PHE A 418 3.80 -6.31 4.87
N GLN A 419 3.62 -6.73 6.11
CA GLN A 419 4.61 -7.47 6.88
C GLN A 419 3.99 -8.81 7.29
N PRO A 420 4.23 -9.89 6.52
CA PRO A 420 3.73 -11.20 6.88
C PRO A 420 4.28 -11.66 8.23
N VAL A 421 3.42 -12.25 9.07
CA VAL A 421 3.78 -12.72 10.41
C VAL A 421 3.90 -14.24 10.44
N ALA A 422 2.93 -14.94 9.95
CA ALA A 422 2.88 -16.40 9.97
C ALA A 422 1.96 -16.93 8.87
N ASN A 423 2.27 -18.08 8.34
CA ASN A 423 1.32 -18.87 7.57
C ASN A 423 0.20 -19.32 8.50
N VAL A 424 -1.01 -19.38 8.00
CA VAL A 424 -2.19 -19.67 8.80
C VAL A 424 -3.03 -20.76 8.18
N ASP A 425 -3.64 -21.56 9.04
CA ASP A 425 -4.68 -22.51 8.72
C ASP A 425 -5.80 -22.41 9.76
N ILE A 426 -6.95 -23.00 9.49
CA ILE A 426 -8.05 -23.10 10.44
C ILE A 426 -8.36 -24.59 10.63
N VAL A 427 -8.19 -25.07 11.86
CA VAL A 427 -8.46 -26.47 12.22
C VAL A 427 -9.40 -26.51 13.42
N ASP A 428 -10.51 -27.22 13.29
CA ASP A 428 -11.52 -27.36 14.35
C ASP A 428 -12.01 -26.00 14.93
N GLY A 429 -12.10 -24.98 14.09
CA GLY A 429 -12.55 -23.64 14.48
C GLY A 429 -11.52 -22.83 15.26
N GLN A 430 -10.24 -23.16 15.17
CA GLN A 430 -9.13 -22.42 15.72
C GLN A 430 -8.09 -22.10 14.64
N TYR A 431 -7.41 -20.98 14.75
CA TYR A 431 -6.24 -20.67 13.96
C TYR A 431 -5.06 -21.55 14.36
N VAL A 432 -4.40 -22.13 13.36
CA VAL A 432 -3.14 -22.87 13.47
C VAL A 432 -2.10 -22.14 12.64
N TYR A 433 -1.07 -21.60 13.27
CA TYR A 433 0.02 -20.93 12.54
C TYR A 433 1.07 -21.95 12.16
N THR A 434 1.33 -22.11 10.87
CA THR A 434 2.16 -23.21 10.35
C THR A 434 3.56 -22.77 9.91
N GLY A 435 3.75 -21.52 9.58
CA GLY A 435 5.05 -20.92 9.27
C GLY A 435 5.26 -19.65 10.10
N PHE A 436 6.49 -19.46 10.55
CA PHE A 436 6.91 -18.20 11.13
C PHE A 436 8.11 -17.75 10.28
N PRO A 437 7.86 -16.92 9.25
CA PRO A 437 8.87 -16.61 8.26
C PRO A 437 10.06 -15.85 8.87
N GLU A 438 11.23 -16.02 8.25
CA GLU A 438 12.32 -15.08 8.43
C GLU A 438 11.79 -13.72 7.98
N ARG A 439 11.74 -12.77 8.91
CA ARG A 439 11.10 -11.46 8.70
C ARG A 439 11.65 -10.77 7.47
N SER A 440 10.77 -10.21 6.67
CA SER A 440 11.18 -9.20 5.73
C SER A 440 11.54 -7.95 6.56
N GLU A 441 12.82 -7.74 6.82
CA GLU A 441 13.30 -6.51 7.43
C GLU A 441 12.91 -5.32 6.55
N GLU A 442 12.75 -4.16 7.18
CA GLU A 442 12.68 -2.91 6.44
C GLU A 442 13.85 -2.83 5.46
N ARG A 443 13.60 -2.33 4.28
CA ARG A 443 14.63 -2.26 3.23
C ARG A 443 15.01 -0.84 2.93
N VAL A 444 16.31 -0.63 2.80
CA VAL A 444 16.86 0.65 2.36
C VAL A 444 16.43 0.93 0.92
N THR A 445 15.76 2.06 0.71
CA THR A 445 15.46 2.58 -0.63
C THR A 445 16.64 3.37 -1.15
N ASN A 446 17.55 2.72 -1.88
CA ASN A 446 18.82 3.29 -2.32
C ASN A 446 18.68 4.63 -3.03
N SER A 447 17.70 4.81 -3.92
CA SER A 447 17.52 6.05 -4.68
C SER A 447 17.19 7.27 -3.81
N ALA A 448 16.58 7.06 -2.64
CA ALA A 448 16.24 8.11 -1.70
C ALA A 448 17.29 8.28 -0.58
N SER A 449 18.18 7.29 -0.42
CA SER A 449 19.14 7.22 0.69
C SER A 449 20.52 7.75 0.32
N LEU A 450 20.89 7.73 -0.96
CA LEU A 450 22.21 8.15 -1.41
C LEU A 450 22.34 9.67 -1.45
N TRP A 451 23.49 10.18 -0.99
CA TRP A 451 23.85 11.58 -1.18
C TRP A 451 24.08 11.93 -2.66
N GLN A 452 23.81 13.16 -3.01
CA GLN A 452 24.06 13.70 -4.34
C GLN A 452 24.77 15.05 -4.23
N VAL A 453 25.65 15.34 -5.18
CA VAL A 453 26.34 16.64 -5.28
C VAL A 453 26.10 17.23 -6.66
N GLN A 454 25.59 18.45 -6.68
CA GLN A 454 25.43 19.24 -7.89
C GLN A 454 26.28 20.51 -7.83
N LEU A 455 27.06 20.73 -8.88
CA LEU A 455 27.82 21.97 -9.10
C LEU A 455 27.23 22.71 -10.29
N GLY A 456 27.10 24.01 -10.18
CA GLY A 456 26.59 24.79 -11.30
C GLY A 456 26.96 26.27 -11.25
N VAL A 457 26.77 26.92 -12.39
CA VAL A 457 26.93 28.36 -12.56
C VAL A 457 25.65 28.93 -13.16
N LYS A 458 25.11 29.95 -12.49
CA LYS A 458 23.98 30.74 -12.99
C LYS A 458 24.49 32.11 -13.46
N TYR A 459 24.04 32.55 -14.60
CA TYR A 459 24.31 33.87 -15.15
C TYR A 459 23.02 34.66 -15.20
N ALA A 460 23.04 35.85 -14.62
CA ALA A 460 21.93 36.83 -14.63
C ALA A 460 22.39 38.13 -15.25
N PHE A 461 21.64 38.65 -16.21
CA PHE A 461 21.91 39.89 -16.97
C PHE A 461 20.71 40.81 -17.02
#